data_554476f73ca5d99cad19005b9353487c
#
_entry.id   554476f73ca5d99cad19005b9353487c
#
_cell.length_a   1.000
_cell.length_b   1.000
_cell.length_c   1.000
_cell.angle_alpha   90.00
_cell.angle_beta   90.00
_cell.angle_gamma   90.00
#
_symmetry.space_group_name_H-M   'P 1'
#
loop_
_entity.id
_entity.type
_entity.pdbx_description
1 polymer ?
#
loop_
_entity_poly.entity_id
_entity_poly.type
_entity_poly.pdbx_seq_one_letter_code
_entity_poly.pdbx_strand_id
1 'polypeptide(L)'
;EVNGVQVLLDVGHNPQAARALAAALGTQAHAGRTYAIYAALADKDVLGVVEAVAGQIDHWALAGLEGARGQSAQALHARLQGSAAAQAPCHRDVASAVRAVLDRASPGDRVLVFGSFHTVADALDALHSAR
;
A
#
# COMPACT_ATOMS: atom_id res chain seq x y z
N GLU A 1 -5.80 7.77 -12.52
CA GLU A 1 -5.18 6.76 -13.38
C GLU A 1 -3.85 7.26 -13.92
N VAL A 2 -2.84 6.40 -14.01
CA VAL A 2 -1.51 6.74 -14.50
C VAL A 2 -1.12 5.68 -15.55
N ASN A 3 -0.99 6.07 -16.80
CA ASN A 3 -0.57 5.19 -17.91
C ASN A 3 -1.40 3.91 -18.01
N GLY A 4 -2.70 4.02 -17.79
CA GLY A 4 -3.61 2.87 -17.83
C GLY A 4 -3.66 2.06 -16.53
N VAL A 5 -2.94 2.46 -15.52
CA VAL A 5 -2.94 1.82 -14.20
C VAL A 5 -3.86 2.59 -13.27
N GLN A 6 -4.83 1.92 -12.69
CA GLN A 6 -5.73 2.52 -11.72
C GLN A 6 -5.00 2.66 -10.38
N VAL A 7 -5.00 3.86 -9.80
CA VAL A 7 -4.39 4.10 -8.50
C VAL A 7 -5.49 4.41 -7.50
N LEU A 8 -5.54 3.64 -6.43
CA LEU A 8 -6.52 3.77 -5.35
C LEU A 8 -5.81 4.19 -4.08
N LEU A 9 -6.33 5.22 -3.42
CA LEU A 9 -5.76 5.75 -2.18
C LEU A 9 -6.77 5.56 -1.05
N ASP A 10 -6.31 5.04 0.09
CA ASP A 10 -7.20 4.79 1.23
C ASP A 10 -6.48 5.11 2.53
N VAL A 11 -7.15 5.84 3.41
CA VAL A 11 -6.61 6.26 4.70
C VAL A 11 -6.85 5.24 5.82
N GLY A 12 -7.46 4.12 5.52
CA GLY A 12 -7.74 3.06 6.50
C GLY A 12 -6.47 2.58 7.19
N HIS A 13 -6.52 2.45 8.51
CA HIS A 13 -5.35 2.17 9.33
C HIS A 13 -5.62 1.15 10.43
N ASN A 14 -6.80 0.53 10.44
CA ASN A 14 -7.13 -0.52 11.40
C ASN A 14 -7.77 -1.71 10.67
N PRO A 15 -7.83 -2.90 11.33
CA PRO A 15 -8.36 -4.09 10.68
C PRO A 15 -9.81 -3.96 10.21
N GLN A 16 -10.64 -3.20 10.92
CA GLN A 16 -12.03 -2.99 10.52
C GLN A 16 -12.12 -2.23 9.20
N ALA A 17 -11.37 -1.13 9.08
CA ALA A 17 -11.31 -0.35 7.83
C ALA A 17 -10.72 -1.19 6.70
N ALA A 18 -9.71 -2.01 7.01
CA ALA A 18 -9.10 -2.90 6.02
C ALA A 18 -10.07 -3.95 5.50
N ARG A 19 -10.93 -4.49 6.35
CA ARG A 19 -11.97 -5.43 5.92
C ARG A 19 -12.98 -4.76 4.97
N ALA A 20 -13.38 -3.53 5.26
CA ALA A 20 -14.25 -2.76 4.36
C ALA A 20 -13.58 -2.48 3.02
N LEU A 21 -12.30 -2.15 3.05
CA LEU A 21 -11.50 -1.95 1.83
C LEU A 21 -11.41 -3.23 1.01
N ALA A 22 -11.16 -4.36 1.65
CA ALA A 22 -11.11 -5.65 0.97
C ALA A 22 -12.43 -5.98 0.26
N ALA A 23 -13.56 -5.71 0.91
CA ALA A 23 -14.88 -5.93 0.32
C ALA A 23 -15.07 -5.03 -0.91
N ALA A 24 -14.68 -3.76 -0.82
CA ALA A 24 -14.77 -2.83 -1.94
C ALA A 24 -13.90 -3.27 -3.11
N LEU A 25 -12.67 -3.71 -2.84
CA LEU A 25 -11.77 -4.22 -3.88
C LEU A 25 -12.33 -5.46 -4.57
N GLY A 26 -12.98 -6.33 -3.82
CA GLY A 26 -13.55 -7.55 -4.35
C GLY A 26 -14.74 -7.33 -5.28
N THR A 27 -15.40 -6.17 -5.20
CA THR A 27 -16.53 -5.83 -6.05
C THR A 27 -16.13 -5.06 -7.30
N GLN A 28 -14.90 -4.54 -7.37
CA GLN A 28 -14.43 -3.79 -8.53
C GLN A 28 -13.87 -4.73 -9.58
N ALA A 29 -14.34 -4.58 -10.81
CA ALA A 29 -13.76 -5.29 -11.95
C ALA A 29 -12.39 -4.69 -12.28
N HIS A 30 -11.42 -5.56 -12.55
CA HIS A 30 -10.10 -5.14 -13.03
C HIS A 30 -9.53 -6.26 -13.89
N ALA A 31 -8.74 -5.87 -14.91
CA ALA A 31 -8.23 -6.81 -15.89
C ALA A 31 -6.91 -7.46 -15.45
N GLY A 32 -6.10 -6.74 -14.68
CA GLY A 32 -4.74 -7.14 -14.36
C GLY A 32 -4.56 -7.48 -12.88
N ARG A 33 -3.34 -7.26 -12.40
CA ARG A 33 -2.93 -7.58 -11.04
C ARG A 33 -3.17 -6.41 -10.10
N THR A 34 -3.25 -6.70 -8.81
CA THR A 34 -3.35 -5.69 -7.77
C THR A 34 -2.05 -5.65 -6.98
N TYR A 35 -1.42 -4.46 -6.98
CA TYR A 35 -0.26 -4.15 -6.17
C TYR A 35 -0.70 -3.36 -4.96
N ALA A 36 -0.13 -3.62 -3.81
CA ALA A 36 -0.38 -2.83 -2.60
C ALA A 36 0.90 -2.17 -2.14
N ILE A 37 0.82 -0.89 -1.84
CA ILE A 37 1.87 -0.13 -1.16
C ILE A 37 1.33 0.20 0.23
N TYR A 38 1.98 -0.32 1.25
CA TYR A 38 1.54 -0.16 2.62
C TYR A 38 2.60 0.57 3.44
N ALA A 39 2.17 1.62 4.12
CA ALA A 39 2.98 2.37 5.08
C ALA A 39 2.10 2.76 6.25
N ALA A 40 2.53 2.46 7.46
CA ALA A 40 1.68 2.63 8.64
C ALA A 40 2.45 3.28 9.78
N LEU A 41 1.71 3.95 10.65
CA LEU A 41 2.25 4.50 11.89
C LEU A 41 2.64 3.36 12.85
N ALA A 42 3.62 3.62 13.71
CA ALA A 42 4.23 2.59 14.55
C ALA A 42 3.27 1.97 15.55
N ASP A 43 2.21 2.68 15.94
CA ASP A 43 1.27 2.24 16.98
C ASP A 43 0.06 1.45 16.43
N LYS A 44 0.07 1.07 15.16
CA LYS A 44 -1.09 0.41 14.53
C LYS A 44 -0.95 -1.11 14.52
N ASP A 45 -2.09 -1.80 14.42
CA ASP A 45 -2.17 -3.25 14.26
C ASP A 45 -1.91 -3.61 12.78
N VAL A 46 -0.65 -3.58 12.39
CA VAL A 46 -0.28 -3.77 10.99
C VAL A 46 -0.55 -5.18 10.48
N LEU A 47 -0.36 -6.18 11.33
CA LEU A 47 -0.60 -7.57 10.93
C LEU A 47 -2.09 -7.79 10.62
N GLY A 48 -2.97 -7.28 11.48
CA GLY A 48 -4.42 -7.40 11.27
C GLY A 48 -4.88 -6.68 10.00
N VAL A 49 -4.28 -5.52 9.70
CA VAL A 49 -4.59 -4.77 8.46
C VAL A 49 -4.18 -5.57 7.23
N VAL A 50 -2.95 -6.07 7.20
CA VAL A 50 -2.45 -6.85 6.05
C VAL A 50 -3.29 -8.11 5.85
N GLU A 51 -3.57 -8.84 6.91
CA GLU A 51 -4.37 -10.06 6.81
C GLU A 51 -5.77 -9.79 6.25
N ALA A 52 -6.36 -8.66 6.61
CA ALA A 52 -7.71 -8.31 6.16
C ALA A 52 -7.80 -8.10 4.65
N VAL A 53 -6.76 -7.57 4.01
CA VAL A 53 -6.78 -7.28 2.57
C VAL A 53 -6.01 -8.30 1.74
N ALA A 54 -5.28 -9.21 2.35
CA ALA A 54 -4.33 -10.09 1.67
C ALA A 54 -4.95 -10.87 0.49
N GLY A 55 -6.21 -11.28 0.60
CA GLY A 55 -6.89 -12.04 -0.46
C GLY A 55 -7.12 -11.25 -1.74
N GLN A 56 -7.01 -9.92 -1.70
CA GLN A 56 -7.21 -9.04 -2.85
C GLN A 56 -5.91 -8.55 -3.48
N ILE A 57 -4.76 -8.92 -2.92
CA ILE A 57 -3.47 -8.36 -3.31
C ILE A 57 -2.59 -9.44 -3.94
N ASP A 58 -1.99 -9.14 -5.09
CA ASP A 58 -1.05 -10.02 -5.76
C ASP A 58 0.40 -9.72 -5.39
N HIS A 59 0.74 -8.45 -5.22
CA HIS A 59 2.12 -8.02 -4.91
C HIS A 59 2.11 -6.94 -3.84
N TRP A 60 3.01 -7.06 -2.87
CA TRP A 60 3.16 -6.11 -1.78
C TRP A 60 4.45 -5.30 -1.91
N ALA A 61 4.40 -4.05 -1.46
CA ALA A 61 5.56 -3.21 -1.25
C ALA A 61 5.35 -2.45 0.06
N LEU A 62 6.39 -2.32 0.85
CA LEU A 62 6.34 -1.60 2.12
C LEU A 62 7.12 -0.30 2.00
N ALA A 63 6.63 0.75 2.64
CA ALA A 63 7.27 2.05 2.63
C ALA A 63 7.41 2.60 4.05
N GLY A 64 8.42 3.43 4.26
CA GLY A 64 8.64 4.11 5.52
C GLY A 64 7.84 5.39 5.61
N LEU A 65 7.50 5.78 6.84
CA LEU A 65 6.90 7.07 7.17
C LEU A 65 7.82 7.79 8.14
N GLU A 66 8.08 9.05 7.88
CA GLU A 66 8.87 9.92 8.76
C GLU A 66 8.01 10.48 9.90
N GLY A 67 8.68 11.09 10.87
CA GLY A 67 8.03 11.72 12.02
C GLY A 67 8.03 10.84 13.25
N ALA A 68 7.60 11.43 14.36
CA ALA A 68 7.68 10.79 15.68
C ALA A 68 6.84 9.51 15.79
N ARG A 69 5.74 9.44 15.05
CA ARG A 69 4.85 8.26 15.04
C ARG A 69 5.11 7.33 13.86
N GLY A 70 6.03 7.71 12.98
CA GLY A 70 6.36 6.89 11.82
C GLY A 70 7.26 5.73 12.17
N GLN A 71 7.45 4.84 11.19
CA GLN A 71 8.42 3.75 11.28
C GLN A 71 9.02 3.51 9.91
N SER A 72 10.23 2.96 9.88
CA SER A 72 10.86 2.60 8.62
C SER A 72 10.16 1.40 7.98
N ALA A 73 10.39 1.23 6.68
CA ALA A 73 9.87 0.05 5.98
C ALA A 73 10.43 -1.23 6.58
N GLN A 74 11.69 -1.22 7.02
CA GLN A 74 12.33 -2.38 7.64
C GLN A 74 11.68 -2.72 8.98
N ALA A 75 11.35 -1.73 9.79
CA ALA A 75 10.64 -1.95 11.06
C ALA A 75 9.24 -2.51 10.81
N LEU A 76 8.54 -1.97 9.83
CA LEU A 76 7.23 -2.47 9.43
C LEU A 76 7.34 -3.91 8.92
N HIS A 77 8.31 -4.19 8.08
CA HIS A 77 8.55 -5.52 7.54
C HIS A 77 8.78 -6.55 8.64
N ALA A 78 9.55 -6.19 9.67
CA ALA A 78 9.81 -7.08 10.80
C ALA A 78 8.51 -7.48 11.53
N ARG A 79 7.54 -6.59 11.58
CA ARG A 79 6.25 -6.83 12.22
C ARG A 79 5.31 -7.66 11.37
N LEU A 80 5.62 -7.85 10.10
CA LEU A 80 4.75 -8.55 9.13
C LEU A 80 5.27 -9.94 8.76
N GLN A 81 6.21 -10.48 9.51
CA GLN A 81 6.68 -11.84 9.31
C GLN A 81 5.53 -12.82 9.53
N GLY A 82 5.44 -13.82 8.66
CA GLY A 82 4.35 -14.79 8.70
C GLY A 82 3.08 -14.32 7.97
N SER A 83 3.07 -13.11 7.42
CA SER A 83 1.93 -12.59 6.67
C SER A 83 2.17 -12.68 5.16
N ALA A 84 1.15 -12.30 4.38
CA ALA A 84 1.26 -12.22 2.92
C ALA A 84 2.30 -11.19 2.47
N ALA A 85 2.65 -10.21 3.31
CA ALA A 85 3.63 -9.17 3.01
C ALA A 85 5.06 -9.53 3.48
N ALA A 86 5.29 -10.75 3.96
CA ALA A 86 6.58 -11.15 4.53
C ALA A 86 7.73 -11.06 3.54
N GLN A 87 7.48 -11.17 2.24
CA GLN A 87 8.50 -11.11 1.19
C GLN A 87 8.49 -9.77 0.44
N ALA A 88 7.77 -8.78 0.93
CA ALA A 88 7.63 -7.50 0.25
C ALA A 88 8.94 -6.73 0.22
N PRO A 89 9.28 -6.08 -0.90
CA PRO A 89 10.41 -5.16 -0.92
C PRO A 89 10.12 -3.95 -0.03
N CYS A 90 11.18 -3.41 0.56
CA CYS A 90 11.11 -2.26 1.44
C CYS A 90 11.64 -1.02 0.71
N HIS A 91 10.89 0.06 0.76
CA HIS A 91 11.26 1.34 0.16
C HIS A 91 11.41 2.39 1.26
N ARG A 92 12.34 3.31 1.06
CA ARG A 92 12.63 4.34 2.07
C ARG A 92 11.39 5.15 2.42
N ASP A 93 10.57 5.49 1.42
CA ASP A 93 9.39 6.31 1.59
C ASP A 93 8.32 5.94 0.58
N VAL A 94 7.14 6.55 0.74
CA VAL A 94 6.00 6.27 -0.14
C VAL A 94 6.30 6.69 -1.58
N ALA A 95 6.96 7.81 -1.79
CA ALA A 95 7.28 8.29 -3.14
C ALA A 95 8.14 7.29 -3.90
N SER A 96 9.15 6.72 -3.25
CA SER A 96 10.02 5.69 -3.85
C SER A 96 9.25 4.43 -4.19
N ALA A 97 8.35 4.01 -3.29
CA ALA A 97 7.52 2.83 -3.52
C ALA A 97 6.56 3.04 -4.69
N VAL A 98 5.93 4.20 -4.77
CA VAL A 98 5.02 4.54 -5.88
C VAL A 98 5.76 4.47 -7.21
N ARG A 99 6.93 5.07 -7.31
CA ARG A 99 7.72 5.03 -8.54
C ARG A 99 8.09 3.61 -8.94
N ALA A 100 8.56 2.81 -7.98
CA ALA A 100 8.98 1.43 -8.25
C ALA A 100 7.81 0.56 -8.71
N VAL A 101 6.65 0.70 -8.06
CA VAL A 101 5.47 -0.11 -8.40
C VAL A 101 4.91 0.31 -9.75
N LEU A 102 4.81 1.62 -10.03
CA LEU A 102 4.31 2.10 -11.32
C LEU A 102 5.22 1.68 -12.48
N ASP A 103 6.53 1.58 -12.24
CA ASP A 103 7.47 1.08 -13.26
C ASP A 103 7.21 -0.40 -13.60
N ARG A 104 6.70 -1.18 -12.65
CA ARG A 104 6.40 -2.60 -12.85
C ARG A 104 5.01 -2.86 -13.37
N ALA A 105 4.05 -2.01 -13.02
CA ALA A 105 2.65 -2.22 -13.36
C ALA A 105 2.40 -2.00 -14.86
N SER A 106 1.45 -2.73 -15.38
CA SER A 106 1.04 -2.64 -16.79
C SER A 106 -0.37 -2.09 -16.89
N PRO A 107 -0.77 -1.52 -18.04
CA PRO A 107 -2.15 -1.08 -18.23
C PRO A 107 -3.15 -2.19 -17.87
N GLY A 108 -4.18 -1.85 -17.14
CA GLY A 108 -5.15 -2.81 -16.62
C GLY A 108 -4.88 -3.25 -15.19
N ASP A 109 -3.67 -3.03 -14.67
CA ASP A 109 -3.35 -3.29 -13.28
C ASP A 109 -3.93 -2.20 -12.38
N ARG A 110 -4.03 -2.50 -11.10
CA ARG A 110 -4.39 -1.48 -10.11
C ARG A 110 -3.37 -1.46 -8.99
N VAL A 111 -3.17 -0.28 -8.42
CA VAL A 111 -2.25 -0.05 -7.32
C VAL A 111 -3.04 0.56 -6.17
N LEU A 112 -2.99 -0.09 -5.01
CA LEU A 112 -3.60 0.41 -3.79
C LEU A 112 -2.49 0.99 -2.91
N VAL A 113 -2.64 2.25 -2.50
CA VAL A 113 -1.74 2.89 -1.54
C VAL A 113 -2.54 3.21 -0.29
N PHE A 114 -2.14 2.67 0.85
CA PHE A 114 -2.96 2.79 2.05
C PHE A 114 -2.16 2.69 3.34
N GLY A 115 -2.81 2.97 4.45
CA GLY A 115 -2.27 2.76 5.78
C GLY A 115 -2.37 3.94 6.73
N SER A 116 -2.47 5.17 6.22
CA SER A 116 -2.64 6.36 7.06
C SER A 116 -2.91 7.58 6.18
N PHE A 117 -3.32 8.69 6.82
CA PHE A 117 -3.41 9.98 6.12
C PHE A 117 -2.06 10.42 5.56
N HIS A 118 -0.97 10.18 6.30
CA HIS A 118 0.39 10.51 5.84
C HIS A 118 0.76 9.74 4.58
N THR A 119 0.40 8.47 4.53
CA THR A 119 0.64 7.61 3.38
C THR A 119 -0.04 8.15 2.13
N VAL A 120 -1.31 8.52 2.26
CA VAL A 120 -2.09 9.07 1.14
C VAL A 120 -1.54 10.42 0.71
N ALA A 121 -1.20 11.31 1.65
CA ALA A 121 -0.64 12.62 1.34
C ALA A 121 0.67 12.49 0.56
N ASP A 122 1.57 11.61 1.01
CA ASP A 122 2.84 11.39 0.33
C ASP A 122 2.64 10.78 -1.05
N ALA A 123 1.67 9.89 -1.21
CA ALA A 123 1.34 9.30 -2.50
C ALA A 123 0.79 10.35 -3.47
N LEU A 124 -0.08 11.24 -3.01
CA LEU A 124 -0.61 12.31 -3.84
C LEU A 124 0.50 13.23 -4.33
N ASP A 125 1.45 13.59 -3.45
CA ASP A 125 2.59 14.40 -3.84
C ASP A 125 3.43 13.69 -4.91
N ALA A 126 3.70 12.41 -4.73
CA ALA A 126 4.48 11.61 -5.67
C ALA A 126 3.79 11.50 -7.04
N LEU A 127 2.49 11.27 -7.05
CA LEU A 127 1.70 11.17 -8.28
C LEU A 127 1.62 12.51 -9.00
N HIS A 128 1.53 13.60 -8.26
CA HIS A 128 1.49 14.95 -8.82
C HIS A 128 2.80 15.28 -9.52
N SER A 129 3.93 14.91 -8.93
CA SER A 129 5.25 15.13 -9.48
C SER A 129 5.57 14.25 -10.68
N ALA A 130 4.91 13.09 -10.82
CA ALA A 130 5.15 12.14 -11.90
C ALA A 130 4.45 12.50 -13.21
N ARG A 131 3.59 13.51 -13.18
CA ARG A 131 2.83 13.94 -14.36
C ARG A 131 3.58 14.89 -15.26
#